data_ba0f31179ab31d7a6b96d593869bca8f
#
_entry.id   ba0f31179ab31d7a6b96d593869bca8f
#
_cell.length_a   1.000
_cell.length_b   1.000
_cell.length_c   1.000
_cell.angle_alpha   90.00
_cell.angle_beta   90.00
_cell.angle_gamma   90.00
#
_symmetry.space_group_name_H-M   'P 1'
#
loop_
_entity.id
_entity.type
_entity.pdbx_description
1 polymer ?
#
loop_
_entity_poly.entity_id
_entity_poly.type
_entity_poly.pdbx_seq_one_letter_code
_entity_poly.pdbx_strand_id
1 'polypeptide(L)'
;MLDSKLLRTQLQDVADRLASRGYTLDVARIEALEAQRKTVQTRTEQLQAERNARSKSIGQAKQRGEDIAPLMADIDRMAEELSTGKKELDAIQSELDAMALSMPNLPHESVPVGADEEQNVEVRTWGTPASFDFAVQDHVALGEKFGWLDFETAAKLSGARFALLRGPIARLHRALAQFMITLHINEHGYEETYTPYLVQAPALQGTGQLPKFEEDLFKISREGEADLYLIPTAEVSLTNIVSGEILDPKQLPLKFVAHTPCFRSEAGASGRDTRGMIRQHQFDKVEMVQIVEPEKSMEALESLTGHAERVLQLLELPYRVLALCTGDMGFSAVKTYDLEVWIPSQDKYREISSCSNCGDFQARRMQARWRNPETGKPELVHTLNGSGLAVGRTLVAVLENYQQADGSIRVPEVLKPWMGGIEVIG
;
A
#
# COMPACT_ATOMS: atom_id res chain seq x y z
N MET A 1 -0.46 10.96 2.19
CA MET A 1 -1.45 12.04 1.94
C MET A 1 -0.84 13.11 1.06
N LEU A 2 -1.67 13.90 0.38
CA LEU A 2 -1.20 14.98 -0.47
C LEU A 2 -0.53 16.09 0.34
N ASP A 3 0.37 16.85 -0.29
CA ASP A 3 0.98 18.01 0.31
C ASP A 3 -0.07 19.12 0.53
N SER A 4 -0.23 19.57 1.76
CA SER A 4 -1.13 20.69 2.10
C SER A 4 -0.80 21.99 1.36
N LYS A 5 0.44 22.15 0.89
CA LYS A 5 0.83 23.27 0.04
C LYS A 5 0.14 23.22 -1.32
N LEU A 6 0.03 22.03 -1.94
CA LEU A 6 -0.70 21.86 -3.20
C LEU A 6 -2.18 22.22 -3.03
N LEU A 7 -2.81 21.77 -1.93
CA LEU A 7 -4.20 22.08 -1.63
C LEU A 7 -4.46 23.59 -1.40
N ARG A 8 -3.44 24.36 -0.98
CA ARG A 8 -3.53 25.80 -0.80
C ARG A 8 -3.21 26.63 -2.04
N THR A 9 -2.33 26.12 -2.92
CA THR A 9 -1.79 26.93 -4.02
C THR A 9 -2.24 26.48 -5.40
N GLN A 10 -2.71 25.24 -5.55
CA GLN A 10 -3.05 24.60 -6.83
C GLN A 10 -4.32 23.74 -6.72
N LEU A 11 -5.30 24.21 -5.91
CA LEU A 11 -6.47 23.39 -5.55
C LEU A 11 -7.27 22.90 -6.76
N GLN A 12 -7.45 23.75 -7.79
CA GLN A 12 -8.18 23.36 -8.99
C GLN A 12 -7.42 22.30 -9.80
N ASP A 13 -6.10 22.42 -9.97
CA ASP A 13 -5.27 21.40 -10.64
C ASP A 13 -5.35 20.06 -9.90
N VAL A 14 -5.29 20.09 -8.56
CA VAL A 14 -5.49 18.90 -7.74
C VAL A 14 -6.87 18.28 -7.97
N ALA A 15 -7.92 19.10 -8.00
CA ALA A 15 -9.29 18.64 -8.23
C ALA A 15 -9.44 17.96 -9.61
N ASP A 16 -8.89 18.58 -10.66
CA ASP A 16 -8.95 18.05 -12.03
C ASP A 16 -8.18 16.72 -12.16
N ARG A 17 -7.01 16.62 -11.55
CA ARG A 17 -6.22 15.38 -11.53
C ARG A 17 -6.90 14.27 -10.72
N LEU A 18 -7.53 14.59 -9.59
CA LEU A 18 -8.29 13.64 -8.79
C LEU A 18 -9.56 13.19 -9.52
N ALA A 19 -10.20 14.08 -10.30
CA ALA A 19 -11.37 13.72 -11.11
C ALA A 19 -11.05 12.64 -12.14
N SER A 20 -9.83 12.62 -12.72
CA SER A 20 -9.38 11.54 -13.61
C SER A 20 -9.31 10.17 -12.92
N ARG A 21 -9.24 10.15 -11.58
CA ARG A 21 -9.29 8.95 -10.73
C ARG A 21 -10.69 8.61 -10.22
N GLY A 22 -11.74 9.25 -10.75
CA GLY A 22 -13.10 9.10 -10.25
C GLY A 22 -13.33 9.69 -8.86
N TYR A 23 -12.40 10.53 -8.35
CA TYR A 23 -12.55 11.18 -7.05
C TYR A 23 -12.99 12.63 -7.19
N THR A 24 -14.14 12.98 -6.63
CA THR A 24 -14.64 14.37 -6.62
C THR A 24 -14.16 15.09 -5.36
N LEU A 25 -13.31 16.11 -5.54
CA LEU A 25 -12.82 16.94 -4.46
C LEU A 25 -13.84 18.01 -4.10
N ASP A 26 -14.18 18.16 -2.83
CA ASP A 26 -14.99 19.27 -2.33
C ASP A 26 -14.14 20.55 -2.21
N VAL A 27 -13.92 21.19 -3.37
CA VAL A 27 -13.14 22.43 -3.50
C VAL A 27 -13.70 23.53 -2.62
N ALA A 28 -15.04 23.72 -2.64
CA ALA A 28 -15.68 24.78 -1.89
C ALA A 28 -15.47 24.63 -0.37
N ARG A 29 -15.53 23.41 0.15
CA ARG A 29 -15.29 23.13 1.57
C ARG A 29 -13.86 23.42 1.97
N ILE A 30 -12.87 23.01 1.15
CA ILE A 30 -11.46 23.28 1.42
C ILE A 30 -11.18 24.77 1.41
N GLU A 31 -11.68 25.51 0.42
CA GLU A 31 -11.53 26.97 0.36
C GLU A 31 -12.14 27.65 1.58
N ALA A 32 -13.33 27.24 2.01
CA ALA A 32 -13.97 27.78 3.20
C ALA A 32 -13.16 27.52 4.47
N LEU A 33 -12.65 26.31 4.66
CA LEU A 33 -11.82 25.95 5.82
C LEU A 33 -10.49 26.71 5.83
N GLU A 34 -9.80 26.82 4.69
CA GLU A 34 -8.56 27.59 4.58
C GLU A 34 -8.78 29.10 4.81
N ALA A 35 -9.90 29.67 4.37
CA ALA A 35 -10.25 31.04 4.65
C ALA A 35 -10.51 31.26 6.15
N GLN A 36 -11.26 30.36 6.79
CA GLN A 36 -11.48 30.39 8.24
C GLN A 36 -10.14 30.24 9.01
N ARG A 37 -9.32 29.26 8.64
CA ARG A 37 -8.00 29.04 9.26
C ARG A 37 -7.15 30.32 9.22
N LYS A 38 -7.07 30.96 8.03
CA LYS A 38 -6.31 32.21 7.86
C LYS A 38 -6.85 33.32 8.75
N THR A 39 -8.17 33.48 8.84
CA THR A 39 -8.82 34.50 9.65
C THR A 39 -8.54 34.29 11.14
N VAL A 40 -8.74 33.09 11.64
CA VAL A 40 -8.54 32.72 13.05
C VAL A 40 -7.05 32.84 13.41
N GLN A 41 -6.16 32.37 12.54
CA GLN A 41 -4.72 32.44 12.73
C GLN A 41 -4.26 33.90 12.85
N THR A 42 -4.66 34.79 11.92
CA THR A 42 -4.29 36.21 11.94
C THR A 42 -4.78 36.89 13.21
N ARG A 43 -6.04 36.63 13.62
CA ARG A 43 -6.59 37.17 14.88
C ARG A 43 -5.82 36.66 16.09
N THR A 44 -5.48 35.40 16.15
CA THR A 44 -4.75 34.78 17.25
C THR A 44 -3.32 35.33 17.36
N GLU A 45 -2.64 35.55 16.24
CA GLU A 45 -1.31 36.16 16.19
C GLU A 45 -1.35 37.64 16.67
N GLN A 46 -2.36 38.40 16.24
CA GLN A 46 -2.56 39.80 16.71
C GLN A 46 -2.83 39.84 18.21
N LEU A 47 -3.75 39.03 18.71
CA LEU A 47 -4.05 38.96 20.15
C LEU A 47 -2.83 38.54 20.98
N GLN A 48 -2.01 37.62 20.48
CA GLN A 48 -0.77 37.23 21.15
C GLN A 48 0.23 38.36 21.21
N ALA A 49 0.38 39.15 20.13
CA ALA A 49 1.25 40.33 20.09
C ALA A 49 0.76 41.42 21.06
N GLU A 50 -0.56 41.70 21.07
CA GLU A 50 -1.17 42.66 21.99
C GLU A 50 -1.00 42.25 23.45
N ARG A 51 -1.25 40.96 23.78
CA ARG A 51 -1.07 40.42 25.11
C ARG A 51 0.39 40.57 25.60
N ASN A 52 1.35 40.29 24.71
CA ASN A 52 2.78 40.45 25.01
C ASN A 52 3.15 41.92 25.27
N ALA A 53 2.59 42.85 24.50
CA ALA A 53 2.81 44.31 24.71
C ALA A 53 2.20 44.79 26.03
N ARG A 54 0.95 44.36 26.34
CA ARG A 54 0.27 44.71 27.61
C ARG A 54 0.97 44.12 28.83
N SER A 55 1.47 42.88 28.73
CA SER A 55 2.26 42.26 29.79
C SER A 55 3.52 43.07 30.14
N LYS A 56 4.19 43.72 29.17
CA LYS A 56 5.30 44.61 29.40
C LYS A 56 4.85 45.91 30.10
N SER A 57 3.67 46.47 29.74
CA SER A 57 3.16 47.69 30.34
C SER A 57 2.75 47.53 31.82
N ILE A 58 2.29 46.33 32.22
CA ILE A 58 2.02 46.02 33.65
C ILE A 58 3.29 46.17 34.49
N GLY A 59 4.43 45.64 34.01
CA GLY A 59 5.71 45.81 34.72
C GLY A 59 6.06 47.26 34.95
N GLN A 60 5.83 48.14 33.97
CA GLN A 60 6.07 49.58 34.06
C GLN A 60 5.05 50.27 34.97
N ALA A 61 3.76 49.95 34.89
CA ALA A 61 2.71 50.49 35.75
C ALA A 61 2.95 50.14 37.22
N LYS A 62 3.35 48.87 37.50
CA LYS A 62 3.70 48.42 38.85
C LYS A 62 4.88 49.19 39.43
N GLN A 63 5.89 49.50 38.62
CA GLN A 63 7.03 50.34 39.06
C GLN A 63 6.63 51.78 39.37
N ARG A 64 5.58 52.30 38.72
CA ARG A 64 5.04 53.64 38.94
C ARG A 64 3.99 53.74 40.05
N GLY A 65 3.62 52.57 40.66
CA GLY A 65 2.58 52.51 41.70
C GLY A 65 1.15 52.69 41.18
N GLU A 66 0.91 52.49 39.88
CA GLU A 66 -0.41 52.58 39.25
C GLU A 66 -1.27 51.37 39.54
N ASP A 67 -2.59 51.53 39.50
CA ASP A 67 -3.53 50.37 39.61
C ASP A 67 -3.41 49.50 38.37
N ILE A 68 -3.01 48.23 38.57
CA ILE A 68 -2.82 47.25 37.53
C ILE A 68 -4.04 46.30 37.31
N ALA A 69 -5.08 46.41 38.15
CA ALA A 69 -6.24 45.52 38.09
C ALA A 69 -6.96 45.56 36.70
N PRO A 70 -7.19 46.74 36.08
CA PRO A 70 -7.78 46.80 34.74
C PRO A 70 -6.91 46.15 33.66
N LEU A 71 -5.59 46.32 33.76
CA LEU A 71 -4.64 45.73 32.81
C LEU A 71 -4.58 44.19 32.95
N MET A 72 -4.70 43.68 34.17
CA MET A 72 -4.79 42.24 34.42
C MET A 72 -6.09 41.63 33.87
N ALA A 73 -7.24 42.29 34.10
CA ALA A 73 -8.53 41.85 33.57
C ALA A 73 -8.52 41.79 32.01
N ASP A 74 -7.86 42.76 31.36
CA ASP A 74 -7.67 42.72 29.91
C ASP A 74 -6.80 41.54 29.43
N ILE A 75 -5.71 41.22 30.18
CA ILE A 75 -4.85 40.07 29.86
C ILE A 75 -5.60 38.77 30.05
N ASP A 76 -6.41 38.62 31.08
CA ASP A 76 -7.21 37.43 31.37
C ASP A 76 -8.23 37.19 30.23
N ARG A 77 -8.91 38.29 29.79
CA ARG A 77 -9.81 38.22 28.62
C ARG A 77 -9.10 37.79 27.35
N MET A 78 -7.90 38.39 27.08
CA MET A 78 -7.08 37.99 25.92
C MET A 78 -6.63 36.51 26.00
N ALA A 79 -6.33 36.03 27.21
CA ALA A 79 -5.96 34.63 27.40
C ALA A 79 -7.12 33.65 27.08
N GLU A 80 -8.35 34.02 27.45
CA GLU A 80 -9.55 33.26 27.11
C GLU A 80 -9.81 33.28 25.59
N GLU A 81 -9.69 34.45 24.95
CA GLU A 81 -9.86 34.55 23.48
C GLU A 81 -8.78 33.77 22.72
N LEU A 82 -7.53 33.78 23.18
CA LEU A 82 -6.44 32.98 22.63
C LEU A 82 -6.70 31.46 22.77
N SER A 83 -7.20 31.04 23.95
CA SER A 83 -7.56 29.67 24.19
C SER A 83 -8.68 29.17 23.24
N THR A 84 -9.69 30.05 23.04
CA THR A 84 -10.80 29.79 22.11
C THR A 84 -10.30 29.72 20.67
N GLY A 85 -9.50 30.69 20.24
CA GLY A 85 -8.92 30.70 18.89
C GLY A 85 -8.03 29.49 18.61
N LYS A 86 -7.27 29.01 19.61
CA LYS A 86 -6.49 27.78 19.47
C LYS A 86 -7.38 26.55 19.26
N LYS A 87 -8.44 26.40 20.05
CA LYS A 87 -9.39 25.27 19.88
C LYS A 87 -10.06 25.30 18.50
N GLU A 88 -10.40 26.49 18.02
CA GLU A 88 -10.98 26.67 16.69
C GLU A 88 -9.98 26.28 15.59
N LEU A 89 -8.72 26.71 15.69
CA LEU A 89 -7.66 26.30 14.77
C LEU A 89 -7.42 24.79 14.78
N ASP A 90 -7.39 24.17 15.95
CA ASP A 90 -7.22 22.72 16.10
C ASP A 90 -8.39 21.96 15.45
N ALA A 91 -9.63 22.46 15.60
CA ALA A 91 -10.80 21.84 14.96
C ALA A 91 -10.75 21.97 13.42
N ILE A 92 -10.41 23.15 12.89
CA ILE A 92 -10.27 23.36 11.43
C ILE A 92 -9.15 22.48 10.88
N GLN A 93 -8.01 22.42 11.56
CA GLN A 93 -6.88 21.57 11.11
C GLN A 93 -7.25 20.10 11.12
N SER A 94 -7.95 19.63 12.15
CA SER A 94 -8.42 18.24 12.24
C SER A 94 -9.36 17.87 11.08
N GLU A 95 -10.23 18.78 10.65
CA GLU A 95 -11.11 18.58 9.51
C GLU A 95 -10.33 18.53 8.19
N LEU A 96 -9.40 19.47 7.98
CA LEU A 96 -8.52 19.47 6.80
C LEU A 96 -7.68 18.19 6.72
N ASP A 97 -7.15 17.73 7.84
CA ASP A 97 -6.35 16.50 7.93
C ASP A 97 -7.21 15.26 7.62
N ALA A 98 -8.45 15.19 8.14
CA ALA A 98 -9.37 14.11 7.85
C ALA A 98 -9.74 14.06 6.35
N MET A 99 -9.98 15.22 5.73
CA MET A 99 -10.18 15.30 4.27
C MET A 99 -8.94 14.83 3.52
N ALA A 100 -7.75 15.31 3.88
CA ALA A 100 -6.49 14.93 3.22
C ALA A 100 -6.18 13.43 3.36
N LEU A 101 -6.54 12.80 4.48
CA LEU A 101 -6.40 11.35 4.68
C LEU A 101 -7.32 10.52 3.79
N SER A 102 -8.45 11.06 3.34
CA SER A 102 -9.40 10.37 2.46
C SER A 102 -9.12 10.57 0.97
N MET A 103 -8.25 11.51 0.59
CA MET A 103 -7.87 11.77 -0.80
C MET A 103 -6.87 10.75 -1.32
N PRO A 104 -7.08 10.17 -2.52
CA PRO A 104 -6.05 9.35 -3.16
C PRO A 104 -4.86 10.19 -3.63
N ASN A 105 -3.76 9.53 -3.94
CA ASN A 105 -2.57 10.18 -4.50
C ASN A 105 -2.84 10.71 -5.91
N LEU A 106 -2.06 11.68 -6.36
CA LEU A 106 -2.14 12.25 -7.72
C LEU A 106 -1.41 11.33 -8.72
N PRO A 107 -2.02 11.04 -9.88
CA PRO A 107 -1.36 10.24 -10.91
C PRO A 107 -0.16 10.99 -11.49
N HIS A 108 0.91 10.27 -11.82
CA HIS A 108 2.02 10.81 -12.62
C HIS A 108 1.54 11.13 -14.03
N GLU A 109 2.16 12.10 -14.71
CA GLU A 109 1.78 12.54 -16.05
C GLU A 109 1.85 11.43 -17.13
N SER A 110 2.68 10.41 -16.92
CA SER A 110 2.80 9.26 -17.82
C SER A 110 1.74 8.17 -17.63
N VAL A 111 0.82 8.35 -16.68
CA VAL A 111 -0.27 7.40 -16.44
C VAL A 111 -1.37 7.59 -17.47
N PRO A 112 -1.82 6.52 -18.17
CA PRO A 112 -2.93 6.63 -19.10
C PRO A 112 -4.21 7.04 -18.37
N VAL A 113 -4.98 7.95 -18.99
CA VAL A 113 -6.28 8.36 -18.45
C VAL A 113 -7.32 7.33 -18.84
N GLY A 114 -8.07 6.83 -17.86
CA GLY A 114 -9.10 5.82 -18.06
C GLY A 114 -9.99 5.69 -16.83
N ALA A 115 -11.19 5.11 -16.99
CA ALA A 115 -12.19 4.98 -15.94
C ALA A 115 -12.05 3.69 -15.13
N ASP A 116 -11.58 2.61 -15.75
CA ASP A 116 -11.55 1.25 -15.20
C ASP A 116 -10.49 0.37 -15.86
N GLU A 117 -10.43 -0.91 -15.44
CA GLU A 117 -9.45 -1.91 -15.87
C GLU A 117 -9.43 -2.17 -17.40
N GLU A 118 -10.52 -1.90 -18.11
CA GLU A 118 -10.59 -2.11 -19.57
C GLU A 118 -9.73 -1.09 -20.34
N GLN A 119 -9.34 0.01 -19.69
CA GLN A 119 -8.53 1.08 -20.25
C GLN A 119 -7.06 1.04 -19.81
N ASN A 120 -6.66 -0.03 -19.16
CA ASN A 120 -5.25 -0.30 -18.87
C ASN A 120 -4.48 -0.56 -20.17
N VAL A 121 -3.23 -0.13 -20.22
CA VAL A 121 -2.40 -0.21 -21.42
C VAL A 121 -1.38 -1.32 -21.30
N GLU A 122 -1.42 -2.28 -22.24
CA GLU A 122 -0.38 -3.31 -22.34
C GLU A 122 0.95 -2.69 -22.75
N VAL A 123 1.97 -2.88 -21.92
CA VAL A 123 3.31 -2.34 -22.12
C VAL A 123 4.22 -3.36 -22.82
N ARG A 124 4.14 -4.62 -22.39
CA ARG A 124 4.94 -5.73 -22.90
C ARG A 124 4.34 -7.08 -22.53
N THR A 125 4.69 -8.09 -23.32
CA THR A 125 4.37 -9.49 -23.08
C THR A 125 5.63 -10.34 -23.10
N TRP A 126 5.59 -11.47 -22.39
CA TRP A 126 6.65 -12.48 -22.42
C TRP A 126 6.08 -13.90 -22.46
N GLY A 127 6.74 -14.76 -23.23
CA GLY A 127 6.30 -16.15 -23.40
C GLY A 127 5.10 -16.27 -24.33
N THR A 128 4.76 -17.52 -24.65
CA THR A 128 3.59 -17.86 -25.46
C THR A 128 2.74 -18.86 -24.69
N PRO A 129 1.43 -18.63 -24.55
CA PRO A 129 0.54 -19.63 -23.96
C PRO A 129 0.68 -21.00 -24.63
N ALA A 130 0.84 -22.04 -23.80
CA ALA A 130 0.95 -23.41 -24.32
C ALA A 130 -0.38 -23.86 -24.92
N SER A 131 -0.31 -24.58 -26.04
CA SER A 131 -1.44 -25.35 -26.59
C SER A 131 -1.43 -26.77 -26.03
N PHE A 132 -2.58 -27.26 -25.62
CA PHE A 132 -2.75 -28.61 -25.11
C PHE A 132 -3.52 -29.41 -26.13
N ASP A 133 -3.15 -30.69 -26.31
CA ASP A 133 -3.86 -31.67 -27.16
C ASP A 133 -4.92 -32.46 -26.37
N PHE A 134 -5.17 -32.04 -25.13
CA PHE A 134 -6.17 -32.61 -24.23
C PHE A 134 -7.03 -31.50 -23.58
N ALA A 135 -8.14 -31.91 -22.96
CA ALA A 135 -9.00 -30.93 -22.24
C ALA A 135 -8.32 -30.42 -20.98
N VAL A 136 -8.05 -29.12 -20.94
CA VAL A 136 -7.44 -28.43 -19.80
C VAL A 136 -8.38 -28.51 -18.61
N GLN A 137 -7.83 -28.86 -17.44
CA GLN A 137 -8.53 -28.85 -16.16
C GLN A 137 -8.14 -27.58 -15.36
N ASP A 138 -9.09 -27.06 -14.60
CA ASP A 138 -8.76 -25.99 -13.66
C ASP A 138 -8.01 -26.54 -12.43
N HIS A 139 -7.34 -25.65 -11.71
CA HIS A 139 -6.54 -26.02 -10.53
C HIS A 139 -7.36 -26.72 -9.43
N VAL A 140 -8.67 -26.45 -9.34
CA VAL A 140 -9.57 -27.12 -8.39
C VAL A 140 -9.74 -28.59 -8.76
N ALA A 141 -10.08 -28.85 -10.02
CA ALA A 141 -10.24 -30.24 -10.50
C ALA A 141 -8.93 -31.03 -10.37
N LEU A 142 -7.79 -30.42 -10.71
CA LEU A 142 -6.46 -31.02 -10.55
C LEU A 142 -6.13 -31.33 -9.08
N GLY A 143 -6.43 -30.42 -8.16
CA GLY A 143 -6.13 -30.59 -6.75
C GLY A 143 -7.08 -31.55 -6.04
N GLU A 144 -8.37 -31.52 -6.36
CA GLU A 144 -9.39 -32.39 -5.79
C GLU A 144 -9.23 -33.86 -6.23
N LYS A 145 -8.79 -34.08 -7.47
CA LYS A 145 -8.53 -35.43 -8.03
C LYS A 145 -7.65 -36.29 -7.10
N PHE A 146 -6.66 -35.70 -6.48
CA PHE A 146 -5.73 -36.39 -5.58
C PHE A 146 -5.99 -36.07 -4.08
N GLY A 147 -7.03 -35.31 -3.76
CA GLY A 147 -7.33 -34.88 -2.40
C GLY A 147 -6.29 -33.91 -1.80
N TRP A 148 -5.57 -33.19 -2.64
CA TRP A 148 -4.50 -32.26 -2.21
C TRP A 148 -4.98 -30.82 -2.02
N LEU A 149 -6.06 -30.42 -2.67
CA LEU A 149 -6.84 -29.21 -2.39
C LEU A 149 -8.16 -29.63 -1.75
N ASP A 150 -8.46 -29.07 -0.56
CA ASP A 150 -9.62 -29.47 0.24
C ASP A 150 -10.35 -28.21 0.75
N PHE A 151 -11.24 -27.71 -0.07
CA PHE A 151 -12.04 -26.53 0.26
C PHE A 151 -13.17 -26.84 1.26
N GLU A 152 -13.67 -28.09 1.28
CA GLU A 152 -14.73 -28.50 2.22
C GLU A 152 -14.22 -28.50 3.66
N THR A 153 -13.04 -29.09 3.88
CA THR A 153 -12.40 -29.05 5.21
C THR A 153 -12.00 -27.64 5.60
N ALA A 154 -11.48 -26.83 4.68
CA ALA A 154 -11.19 -25.44 4.95
C ALA A 154 -12.43 -24.65 5.37
N ALA A 155 -13.56 -24.90 4.72
CA ALA A 155 -14.83 -24.26 5.07
C ALA A 155 -15.34 -24.66 6.46
N LYS A 156 -15.11 -25.90 6.89
CA LYS A 156 -15.41 -26.34 8.29
C LYS A 156 -14.58 -25.59 9.31
N LEU A 157 -13.34 -25.22 8.97
CA LEU A 157 -12.43 -24.54 9.88
C LEU A 157 -12.69 -23.04 9.95
N SER A 158 -12.91 -22.39 8.81
CA SER A 158 -12.88 -20.93 8.71
C SER A 158 -13.96 -20.32 7.82
N GLY A 159 -14.82 -21.12 7.21
CA GLY A 159 -15.83 -20.64 6.26
C GLY A 159 -15.34 -20.61 4.82
N ALA A 160 -16.06 -19.90 3.97
CA ALA A 160 -15.74 -19.77 2.55
C ALA A 160 -14.45 -18.97 2.31
N ARG A 161 -13.87 -19.07 1.10
CA ARG A 161 -12.66 -18.34 0.66
C ARG A 161 -11.38 -18.67 1.46
N PHE A 162 -11.32 -19.86 2.03
CA PHE A 162 -10.11 -20.46 2.57
C PHE A 162 -9.79 -21.75 1.82
N ALA A 163 -8.52 -22.10 1.75
CA ALA A 163 -8.06 -23.33 1.14
C ALA A 163 -7.21 -24.15 2.12
N LEU A 164 -7.32 -25.46 2.06
CA LEU A 164 -6.45 -26.39 2.76
C LEU A 164 -5.64 -27.16 1.72
N LEU A 165 -4.33 -27.08 1.81
CA LEU A 165 -3.39 -27.74 0.92
C LEU A 165 -2.75 -28.92 1.65
N ARG A 166 -2.60 -30.07 0.93
CA ARG A 166 -1.99 -31.28 1.49
C ARG A 166 -0.89 -31.84 0.58
N GLY A 167 0.01 -32.61 1.16
CA GLY A 167 0.98 -33.43 0.45
C GLY A 167 1.81 -32.65 -0.57
N PRO A 168 1.89 -33.14 -1.81
CA PRO A 168 2.74 -32.54 -2.84
C PRO A 168 2.40 -31.10 -3.20
N ILE A 169 1.12 -30.71 -3.22
CA ILE A 169 0.70 -29.32 -3.50
C ILE A 169 1.10 -28.39 -2.36
N ALA A 170 0.96 -28.79 -1.10
CA ALA A 170 1.45 -28.00 0.04
C ALA A 170 2.97 -27.81 -0.02
N ARG A 171 3.70 -28.85 -0.44
CA ARG A 171 5.14 -28.77 -0.66
C ARG A 171 5.49 -27.83 -1.81
N LEU A 172 4.75 -27.88 -2.92
CA LEU A 172 4.96 -26.99 -4.07
C LEU A 172 4.67 -25.53 -3.71
N HIS A 173 3.62 -25.25 -2.94
CA HIS A 173 3.32 -23.91 -2.41
C HIS A 173 4.49 -23.36 -1.60
N ARG A 174 5.03 -24.16 -0.67
CA ARG A 174 6.21 -23.77 0.12
C ARG A 174 7.45 -23.59 -0.76
N ALA A 175 7.66 -24.46 -1.74
CA ALA A 175 8.78 -24.38 -2.68
C ALA A 175 8.75 -23.08 -3.49
N LEU A 176 7.58 -22.66 -3.95
CA LEU A 176 7.38 -21.38 -4.64
C LEU A 176 7.76 -20.20 -3.74
N ALA A 177 7.28 -20.15 -2.51
CA ALA A 177 7.60 -19.07 -1.58
C ALA A 177 9.11 -19.00 -1.29
N GLN A 178 9.75 -20.15 -1.03
CA GLN A 178 11.18 -20.21 -0.78
C GLN A 178 12.03 -19.83 -2.00
N PHE A 179 11.61 -20.25 -3.18
CA PHE A 179 12.26 -19.86 -4.44
C PHE A 179 12.19 -18.35 -4.64
N MET A 180 11.00 -17.76 -4.54
CA MET A 180 10.78 -16.32 -4.74
C MET A 180 11.62 -15.48 -3.79
N ILE A 181 11.56 -15.75 -2.49
CA ILE A 181 12.31 -14.96 -1.51
C ILE A 181 13.81 -15.09 -1.70
N THR A 182 14.30 -16.31 -1.96
CA THR A 182 15.73 -16.56 -2.21
C THR A 182 16.22 -15.84 -3.48
N LEU A 183 15.40 -15.81 -4.54
CA LEU A 183 15.72 -15.09 -5.77
C LEU A 183 15.91 -13.60 -5.49
N HIS A 184 14.97 -12.99 -4.78
CA HIS A 184 15.04 -11.56 -4.48
C HIS A 184 16.21 -11.17 -3.59
N ILE A 185 16.60 -12.04 -2.64
CA ILE A 185 17.79 -11.84 -1.81
C ILE A 185 19.04 -11.92 -2.69
N ASN A 186 19.19 -13.00 -3.45
CA ASN A 186 20.45 -13.34 -4.11
C ASN A 186 20.71 -12.56 -5.40
N GLU A 187 19.67 -12.35 -6.23
CA GLU A 187 19.82 -11.67 -7.53
C GLU A 187 19.50 -10.18 -7.46
N HIS A 188 18.56 -9.77 -6.59
CA HIS A 188 18.03 -8.40 -6.60
C HIS A 188 18.49 -7.56 -5.39
N GLY A 189 19.22 -8.17 -4.44
CA GLY A 189 19.83 -7.49 -3.30
C GLY A 189 18.83 -6.97 -2.26
N TYR A 190 17.70 -7.67 -2.08
CA TYR A 190 16.77 -7.37 -1.00
C TYR A 190 17.24 -7.99 0.32
N GLU A 191 16.96 -7.28 1.41
CA GLU A 191 17.12 -7.78 2.78
C GLU A 191 15.86 -8.55 3.19
N GLU A 192 16.02 -9.85 3.52
CA GLU A 192 14.93 -10.64 4.07
C GLU A 192 14.53 -10.13 5.45
N THR A 193 13.25 -9.86 5.63
CA THR A 193 12.75 -9.27 6.85
C THR A 193 11.56 -10.08 7.38
N TYR A 194 11.67 -10.57 8.62
CA TYR A 194 10.56 -11.19 9.34
C TYR A 194 9.82 -10.12 10.14
N THR A 195 8.54 -9.93 9.87
CA THR A 195 7.73 -8.84 10.45
C THR A 195 6.57 -9.36 11.28
N PRO A 196 6.04 -8.56 12.23
CA PRO A 196 4.76 -8.83 12.85
C PRO A 196 3.61 -8.86 11.83
N TYR A 197 2.68 -9.80 11.99
CA TYR A 197 1.46 -9.91 11.18
C TYR A 197 0.26 -9.19 11.81
N LEU A 198 0.39 -8.83 13.08
CA LEU A 198 -0.55 -7.99 13.81
C LEU A 198 0.06 -6.60 13.97
N VAL A 199 -0.64 -5.58 13.48
CA VAL A 199 -0.17 -4.20 13.49
C VAL A 199 -1.19 -3.27 14.14
N GLN A 200 -0.73 -2.13 14.62
CA GLN A 200 -1.57 -1.06 15.13
C GLN A 200 -2.09 -0.16 13.99
N ALA A 201 -3.20 0.54 14.23
CA ALA A 201 -3.81 1.46 13.27
C ALA A 201 -2.83 2.48 12.64
N PRO A 202 -1.86 3.09 13.36
CA PRO A 202 -0.90 4.01 12.75
C PRO A 202 -0.09 3.43 11.60
N ALA A 203 0.27 2.14 11.64
CA ALA A 203 0.98 1.49 10.55
C ALA A 203 0.12 1.41 9.28
N LEU A 204 -1.17 1.07 9.41
CA LEU A 204 -2.14 1.04 8.31
C LEU A 204 -2.47 2.44 7.78
N GLN A 205 -2.45 3.46 8.64
CA GLN A 205 -2.56 4.86 8.22
C GLN A 205 -1.35 5.30 7.42
N GLY A 206 -0.15 4.88 7.83
CA GLY A 206 1.11 5.19 7.14
C GLY A 206 1.11 4.74 5.69
N THR A 207 0.63 3.54 5.39
CA THR A 207 0.56 2.98 4.04
C THR A 207 -0.76 3.26 3.30
N GLY A 208 -1.77 3.83 3.98
CA GLY A 208 -2.99 4.35 3.34
C GLY A 208 -4.19 3.41 3.36
N GLN A 209 -4.14 2.27 4.05
CA GLN A 209 -5.29 1.39 4.21
C GLN A 209 -6.34 2.04 5.13
N LEU A 210 -5.92 2.69 6.20
CA LEU A 210 -6.80 3.46 7.07
C LEU A 210 -6.73 4.97 6.75
N PRO A 211 -7.85 5.69 6.96
CA PRO A 211 -9.15 5.21 7.48
C PRO A 211 -10.08 4.57 6.43
N LYS A 212 -9.81 4.74 5.14
CA LYS A 212 -10.77 4.51 4.03
C LYS A 212 -11.19 3.05 3.86
N PHE A 213 -10.30 2.08 4.09
CA PHE A 213 -10.51 0.67 3.76
C PHE A 213 -10.61 -0.22 5.01
N GLU A 214 -11.13 0.31 6.14
CA GLU A 214 -11.24 -0.46 7.38
C GLU A 214 -12.11 -1.73 7.23
N GLU A 215 -13.15 -1.69 6.38
CA GLU A 215 -14.02 -2.85 6.11
C GLU A 215 -13.34 -4.00 5.37
N ASP A 216 -12.22 -3.72 4.69
CA ASP A 216 -11.41 -4.75 4.04
C ASP A 216 -10.40 -5.42 5.00
N LEU A 217 -10.31 -4.96 6.24
CA LEU A 217 -9.34 -5.44 7.22
C LEU A 217 -9.98 -6.38 8.24
N PHE A 218 -9.20 -7.37 8.70
CA PHE A 218 -9.54 -8.15 9.89
C PHE A 218 -9.05 -7.41 11.14
N LYS A 219 -9.99 -6.88 11.89
CA LYS A 219 -9.77 -6.12 13.14
C LYS A 219 -9.90 -7.01 14.35
N ILE A 220 -8.97 -6.91 15.28
CA ILE A 220 -8.95 -7.63 16.57
C ILE A 220 -9.11 -6.60 17.67
N SER A 221 -10.33 -6.55 18.24
CA SER A 221 -10.62 -5.67 19.38
C SER A 221 -10.10 -6.27 20.67
N ARG A 222 -9.47 -5.44 21.51
CA ARG A 222 -8.90 -5.81 22.80
C ARG A 222 -9.47 -4.92 23.89
N GLU A 223 -10.01 -5.55 24.94
CA GLU A 223 -10.59 -4.80 26.05
C GLU A 223 -9.52 -4.00 26.80
N GLY A 224 -9.73 -2.69 26.90
CA GLY A 224 -8.79 -1.78 27.61
C GLY A 224 -7.48 -1.47 26.88
N GLU A 225 -7.29 -1.96 25.66
CA GLU A 225 -6.10 -1.72 24.84
C GLU A 225 -6.47 -1.24 23.45
N ALA A 226 -5.48 -0.72 22.71
CA ALA A 226 -5.67 -0.36 21.30
C ALA A 226 -5.92 -1.61 20.45
N ASP A 227 -6.82 -1.49 19.46
CA ASP A 227 -7.11 -2.54 18.49
C ASP A 227 -5.86 -2.92 17.69
N LEU A 228 -5.80 -4.19 17.30
CA LEU A 228 -4.83 -4.69 16.34
C LEU A 228 -5.55 -5.11 15.04
N TYR A 229 -4.79 -5.19 13.98
CA TYR A 229 -5.27 -5.61 12.66
C TYR A 229 -4.33 -6.67 12.09
N LEU A 230 -4.89 -7.69 11.46
CA LEU A 230 -4.12 -8.59 10.60
C LEU A 230 -3.68 -7.85 9.34
N ILE A 231 -2.42 -7.99 8.94
CA ILE A 231 -1.89 -7.30 7.75
C ILE A 231 -2.58 -7.79 6.47
N PRO A 232 -3.04 -6.90 5.59
CA PRO A 232 -3.53 -7.27 4.26
C PRO A 232 -2.39 -7.52 3.25
N THR A 233 -1.18 -7.11 3.61
CA THR A 233 0.07 -7.20 2.84
C THR A 233 1.24 -6.90 3.78
N ALA A 234 2.40 -7.49 3.53
CA ALA A 234 3.64 -7.17 4.24
C ALA A 234 4.13 -5.74 3.97
N GLU A 235 3.65 -5.09 2.91
CA GLU A 235 3.88 -3.66 2.64
C GLU A 235 3.69 -2.81 3.90
N VAL A 236 2.61 -3.07 4.66
CA VAL A 236 2.29 -2.31 5.88
C VAL A 236 3.43 -2.37 6.88
N SER A 237 3.91 -3.57 7.18
CA SER A 237 4.98 -3.75 8.16
C SER A 237 6.33 -3.26 7.63
N LEU A 238 6.68 -3.60 6.37
CA LEU A 238 7.98 -3.29 5.78
C LEU A 238 8.16 -1.78 5.57
N THR A 239 7.14 -1.10 5.03
CA THR A 239 7.24 0.34 4.75
C THR A 239 7.32 1.16 6.04
N ASN A 240 6.64 0.73 7.11
CA ASN A 240 6.67 1.42 8.39
C ASN A 240 7.98 1.21 9.20
N ILE A 241 8.93 0.40 8.75
CA ILE A 241 10.27 0.29 9.37
C ILE A 241 10.94 1.67 9.47
N VAL A 242 10.68 2.55 8.51
CA VAL A 242 11.27 3.91 8.45
C VAL A 242 10.32 5.00 8.97
N SER A 243 9.23 4.62 9.64
CA SER A 243 8.26 5.58 10.19
C SER A 243 8.89 6.46 11.27
N GLY A 244 8.77 7.80 11.12
CA GLY A 244 9.36 8.80 12.01
C GLY A 244 10.86 9.02 11.84
N GLU A 245 11.54 8.28 10.98
CA GLU A 245 12.98 8.32 10.82
C GLU A 245 13.47 9.43 9.88
N ILE A 246 14.71 9.85 10.08
CA ILE A 246 15.49 10.69 9.14
C ILE A 246 16.72 9.88 8.73
N LEU A 247 16.63 9.25 7.58
CA LEU A 247 17.64 8.33 7.08
C LEU A 247 18.95 9.07 6.67
N ASP A 248 20.09 8.41 6.88
CA ASP A 248 21.35 8.84 6.27
C ASP A 248 21.29 8.53 4.75
N PRO A 249 21.73 9.45 3.87
CA PRO A 249 21.77 9.20 2.41
C PRO A 249 22.47 7.90 2.02
N LYS A 250 23.47 7.48 2.80
CA LYS A 250 24.22 6.24 2.55
C LYS A 250 23.41 4.97 2.77
N GLN A 251 22.26 5.07 3.45
CA GLN A 251 21.37 3.93 3.66
C GLN A 251 20.47 3.68 2.44
N LEU A 252 20.28 4.68 1.57
CA LEU A 252 19.42 4.57 0.40
C LEU A 252 20.13 4.00 -0.82
N PRO A 253 19.47 3.17 -1.63
CA PRO A 253 18.11 2.66 -1.42
C PRO A 253 18.04 1.55 -0.36
N LEU A 254 16.98 1.54 0.47
CA LEU A 254 16.64 0.38 1.28
C LEU A 254 15.73 -0.53 0.45
N LYS A 255 16.00 -1.85 0.51
CA LYS A 255 15.22 -2.87 -0.20
C LYS A 255 14.88 -4.00 0.76
N PHE A 256 13.60 -4.15 1.10
CA PHE A 256 13.12 -5.18 2.01
C PHE A 256 12.26 -6.19 1.27
N VAL A 257 12.37 -7.47 1.64
CA VAL A 257 11.49 -8.52 1.15
C VAL A 257 10.99 -9.38 2.31
N ALA A 258 9.71 -9.74 2.30
CA ALA A 258 9.12 -10.63 3.28
C ALA A 258 8.15 -11.63 2.61
N HIS A 259 8.15 -12.87 3.09
CA HIS A 259 7.10 -13.85 2.83
C HIS A 259 6.16 -13.88 4.03
N THR A 260 4.91 -13.50 3.84
CA THR A 260 3.92 -13.47 4.92
C THR A 260 2.56 -14.02 4.46
N PRO A 261 1.74 -14.55 5.38
CA PRO A 261 0.31 -14.59 5.16
C PRO A 261 -0.23 -13.16 5.08
N CYS A 262 -1.27 -12.98 4.26
CA CYS A 262 -1.99 -11.74 4.06
C CYS A 262 -3.48 -12.01 4.29
N PHE A 263 -4.18 -11.05 4.90
CA PHE A 263 -5.57 -11.22 5.30
C PHE A 263 -6.44 -10.09 4.77
N ARG A 264 -7.49 -10.44 3.99
CA ARG A 264 -8.42 -9.47 3.39
C ARG A 264 -9.85 -9.96 3.58
N SER A 265 -10.74 -9.10 4.09
CA SER A 265 -12.15 -9.44 4.25
C SER A 265 -12.89 -9.48 2.91
N GLU A 266 -12.30 -8.89 1.84
CA GLU A 266 -12.86 -8.89 0.49
C GLU A 266 -14.30 -8.32 0.45
N ALA A 267 -14.58 -7.28 1.23
CA ALA A 267 -15.91 -6.71 1.43
C ALA A 267 -16.58 -6.28 0.11
N GLY A 268 -15.80 -5.72 -0.82
CA GLY A 268 -16.28 -5.29 -2.15
C GLY A 268 -16.36 -6.38 -3.22
N ALA A 269 -15.98 -7.64 -2.92
CA ALA A 269 -15.83 -8.71 -3.92
C ALA A 269 -16.93 -9.76 -3.89
N SER A 270 -18.16 -9.39 -3.48
CA SER A 270 -19.30 -10.31 -3.41
C SER A 270 -19.58 -10.94 -4.79
N GLY A 271 -19.62 -12.28 -4.83
CA GLY A 271 -19.95 -13.05 -6.05
C GLY A 271 -18.82 -13.20 -7.08
N ARG A 272 -17.64 -12.56 -6.91
CA ARG A 272 -16.52 -12.72 -7.83
C ARG A 272 -15.57 -13.80 -7.36
N ASP A 273 -15.04 -14.62 -8.29
CA ASP A 273 -14.02 -15.67 -8.05
C ASP A 273 -14.30 -16.48 -6.76
N THR A 274 -15.53 -16.99 -6.61
CA THR A 274 -15.97 -17.70 -5.41
C THR A 274 -15.44 -19.13 -5.32
N ARG A 275 -14.91 -19.69 -6.42
CA ARG A 275 -14.35 -21.03 -6.51
C ARG A 275 -12.83 -20.97 -6.67
N GLY A 276 -12.13 -21.87 -5.97
CA GLY A 276 -10.68 -22.01 -6.07
C GLY A 276 -9.88 -21.00 -5.27
N MET A 277 -8.62 -20.77 -5.69
CA MET A 277 -7.62 -20.03 -4.95
C MET A 277 -7.34 -18.61 -5.50
N ILE A 278 -8.13 -18.13 -6.46
CA ILE A 278 -7.87 -16.80 -7.08
C ILE A 278 -8.13 -15.67 -6.10
N ARG A 279 -9.18 -15.80 -5.26
CA ARG A 279 -9.57 -14.78 -4.28
C ARG A 279 -9.88 -15.42 -2.93
N GLN A 280 -9.04 -15.13 -1.94
CA GLN A 280 -9.08 -15.76 -0.62
C GLN A 280 -9.00 -14.71 0.49
N HIS A 281 -9.59 -15.02 1.66
CA HIS A 281 -9.46 -14.23 2.89
C HIS A 281 -8.06 -14.32 3.50
N GLN A 282 -7.39 -15.45 3.28
CA GLN A 282 -6.01 -15.69 3.69
C GLN A 282 -5.22 -16.25 2.52
N PHE A 283 -4.08 -15.65 2.20
CA PHE A 283 -3.17 -16.10 1.14
C PHE A 283 -1.74 -15.69 1.48
N ASP A 284 -0.77 -16.38 0.90
CA ASP A 284 0.65 -16.07 1.08
C ASP A 284 1.16 -15.18 -0.06
N LYS A 285 2.01 -14.21 0.30
CA LYS A 285 2.63 -13.29 -0.64
C LYS A 285 4.08 -13.05 -0.28
N VAL A 286 4.95 -13.05 -1.26
CA VAL A 286 6.28 -12.47 -1.16
C VAL A 286 6.15 -11.00 -1.57
N GLU A 287 6.46 -10.09 -0.66
CA GLU A 287 6.33 -8.65 -0.87
C GLU A 287 7.68 -7.99 -0.90
N MET A 288 7.90 -7.14 -1.88
CA MET A 288 9.08 -6.30 -2.05
C MET A 288 8.74 -4.86 -1.74
N VAL A 289 9.56 -4.19 -0.93
CA VAL A 289 9.43 -2.75 -0.63
C VAL A 289 10.77 -2.08 -0.90
N GLN A 290 10.73 -0.91 -1.53
CA GLN A 290 11.90 -0.05 -1.70
C GLN A 290 11.63 1.33 -1.10
N ILE A 291 12.64 1.86 -0.39
CA ILE A 291 12.67 3.25 0.10
C ILE A 291 13.81 3.94 -0.62
N VAL A 292 13.50 4.98 -1.36
CA VAL A 292 14.46 5.58 -2.31
C VAL A 292 14.46 7.11 -2.24
N GLU A 293 15.51 7.70 -2.78
CA GLU A 293 15.55 9.13 -3.09
C GLU A 293 14.47 9.48 -4.12
N PRO A 294 13.82 10.65 -4.02
CA PRO A 294 12.72 11.05 -4.92
C PRO A 294 13.05 10.92 -6.41
N GLU A 295 14.22 11.38 -6.82
CA GLU A 295 14.65 11.44 -8.21
C GLU A 295 14.85 10.04 -8.83
N LYS A 296 15.08 9.01 -8.01
CA LYS A 296 15.31 7.64 -8.45
C LYS A 296 14.05 6.79 -8.46
N SER A 297 12.91 7.31 -8.01
CA SER A 297 11.72 6.48 -7.75
C SER A 297 11.09 5.90 -9.02
N MET A 298 11.15 6.57 -10.16
CA MET A 298 10.62 6.04 -11.42
C MET A 298 11.51 4.92 -11.98
N GLU A 299 12.83 5.05 -11.90
CA GLU A 299 13.78 3.99 -12.25
C GLU A 299 13.62 2.78 -11.30
N ALA A 300 13.42 3.05 -10.01
CA ALA A 300 13.15 2.02 -9.03
C ALA A 300 11.87 1.24 -9.32
N LEU A 301 10.81 1.88 -9.85
CA LEU A 301 9.59 1.21 -10.28
C LEU A 301 9.84 0.23 -11.43
N GLU A 302 10.58 0.64 -12.45
CA GLU A 302 10.96 -0.24 -13.57
C GLU A 302 11.77 -1.44 -13.07
N SER A 303 12.74 -1.19 -12.20
CA SER A 303 13.57 -2.25 -11.58
C SER A 303 12.71 -3.22 -10.75
N LEU A 304 11.84 -2.70 -9.88
CA LEU A 304 10.94 -3.50 -9.05
C LEU A 304 10.02 -4.39 -9.89
N THR A 305 9.46 -3.83 -10.97
CA THR A 305 8.63 -4.58 -11.93
C THR A 305 9.43 -5.69 -12.58
N GLY A 306 10.66 -5.39 -13.05
CA GLY A 306 11.57 -6.40 -13.63
C GLY A 306 11.93 -7.53 -12.65
N HIS A 307 12.03 -7.23 -11.36
CA HIS A 307 12.26 -8.27 -10.33
C HIS A 307 11.08 -9.23 -10.21
N ALA A 308 9.84 -8.73 -10.29
CA ALA A 308 8.65 -9.58 -10.32
C ALA A 308 8.54 -10.39 -11.62
N GLU A 309 8.84 -9.78 -12.77
CA GLU A 309 8.89 -10.47 -14.08
C GLU A 309 9.89 -11.63 -14.07
N ARG A 310 11.05 -11.44 -13.42
CA ARG A 310 12.11 -12.45 -13.34
C ARG A 310 11.62 -13.77 -12.71
N VAL A 311 10.73 -13.70 -11.74
CA VAL A 311 10.11 -14.90 -11.14
C VAL A 311 9.31 -15.66 -12.18
N LEU A 312 8.46 -14.99 -12.96
CA LEU A 312 7.63 -15.59 -14.00
C LEU A 312 8.48 -16.16 -15.14
N GLN A 313 9.55 -15.46 -15.54
CA GLN A 313 10.49 -15.92 -16.55
C GLN A 313 11.18 -17.22 -16.15
N LEU A 314 11.67 -17.31 -14.91
CA LEU A 314 12.32 -18.52 -14.39
C LEU A 314 11.35 -19.70 -14.21
N LEU A 315 10.08 -19.38 -13.94
CA LEU A 315 8.99 -20.37 -13.92
C LEU A 315 8.47 -20.72 -15.32
N GLU A 316 8.99 -20.06 -16.37
CA GLU A 316 8.54 -20.24 -17.77
C GLU A 316 7.01 -20.05 -17.93
N LEU A 317 6.42 -19.13 -17.17
CA LEU A 317 5.00 -18.82 -17.23
C LEU A 317 4.76 -17.60 -18.13
N PRO A 318 3.91 -17.72 -19.17
CA PRO A 318 3.55 -16.58 -20.04
C PRO A 318 2.84 -15.49 -19.25
N TYR A 319 3.23 -14.23 -19.46
CA TYR A 319 2.64 -13.08 -18.78
C TYR A 319 2.60 -11.84 -19.66
N ARG A 320 1.84 -10.85 -19.25
CA ARG A 320 1.87 -9.49 -19.77
C ARG A 320 2.00 -8.46 -18.65
N VAL A 321 2.49 -7.29 -18.98
CA VAL A 321 2.61 -6.14 -18.07
C VAL A 321 1.68 -5.05 -18.56
N LEU A 322 0.84 -4.55 -17.67
CA LEU A 322 -0.11 -3.46 -17.92
C LEU A 322 0.31 -2.23 -17.14
N ALA A 323 0.29 -1.06 -17.79
CA ALA A 323 0.28 0.21 -17.08
C ALA A 323 -1.17 0.52 -16.69
N LEU A 324 -1.44 0.62 -15.40
CA LEU A 324 -2.78 0.93 -14.93
C LEU A 324 -3.17 2.36 -15.30
N CYS A 325 -4.42 2.55 -15.70
CA CYS A 325 -4.99 3.85 -15.96
C CYS A 325 -5.39 4.57 -14.66
N THR A 326 -5.70 5.85 -14.75
CA THR A 326 -6.01 6.69 -13.58
C THR A 326 -7.16 6.16 -12.73
N GLY A 327 -8.17 5.53 -13.31
CA GLY A 327 -9.34 4.98 -12.60
C GLY A 327 -9.09 3.66 -11.89
N ASP A 328 -8.07 2.90 -12.31
CA ASP A 328 -7.76 1.56 -11.77
C ASP A 328 -6.58 1.55 -10.78
N MET A 329 -5.81 2.62 -10.69
CA MET A 329 -4.65 2.71 -9.79
C MET A 329 -5.04 2.62 -8.32
N GLY A 330 -4.23 1.93 -7.52
CA GLY A 330 -4.32 1.87 -6.06
C GLY A 330 -4.28 3.26 -5.40
N PHE A 331 -4.91 3.38 -4.23
CA PHE A 331 -5.14 4.65 -3.50
C PHE A 331 -3.86 5.48 -3.29
N SER A 332 -2.77 4.84 -2.90
CA SER A 332 -1.50 5.50 -2.55
C SER A 332 -0.56 5.71 -3.73
N ALA A 333 -0.85 5.11 -4.90
CA ALA A 333 0.05 5.08 -6.04
C ALA A 333 0.04 6.36 -6.88
N VAL A 334 1.22 6.76 -7.37
CA VAL A 334 1.40 7.76 -8.44
C VAL A 334 1.48 7.08 -9.81
N LYS A 335 1.95 5.83 -9.86
CA LYS A 335 2.00 4.96 -11.05
C LYS A 335 2.07 3.50 -10.62
N THR A 336 1.39 2.64 -11.35
CA THR A 336 1.36 1.19 -11.10
C THR A 336 1.53 0.42 -12.39
N TYR A 337 2.30 -0.67 -12.32
CA TYR A 337 2.32 -1.74 -13.30
C TYR A 337 1.77 -3.01 -12.68
N ASP A 338 0.80 -3.63 -13.36
CA ASP A 338 0.32 -4.96 -13.01
C ASP A 338 0.95 -6.00 -13.95
N LEU A 339 1.35 -7.12 -13.35
CA LEU A 339 1.73 -8.32 -14.08
C LEU A 339 0.55 -9.28 -14.06
N GLU A 340 0.17 -9.76 -15.22
CA GLU A 340 -0.88 -10.77 -15.37
C GLU A 340 -0.31 -12.04 -16.00
N VAL A 341 -0.53 -13.19 -15.35
CA VAL A 341 -0.08 -14.50 -15.80
C VAL A 341 -1.19 -15.22 -16.55
N TRP A 342 -0.83 -15.99 -17.57
CA TRP A 342 -1.77 -16.79 -18.34
C TRP A 342 -2.36 -17.94 -17.51
N ILE A 343 -3.67 -18.08 -17.50
CA ILE A 343 -4.40 -19.16 -16.84
C ILE A 343 -5.16 -19.97 -17.91
N PRO A 344 -4.68 -21.17 -18.29
CA PRO A 344 -5.21 -21.96 -19.40
C PRO A 344 -6.69 -22.29 -19.29
N SER A 345 -7.18 -22.67 -18.11
CA SER A 345 -8.60 -23.04 -17.92
C SER A 345 -9.57 -21.87 -18.12
N GLN A 346 -9.10 -20.64 -18.00
CA GLN A 346 -9.88 -19.42 -18.15
C GLN A 346 -9.67 -18.75 -19.52
N ASP A 347 -8.70 -19.24 -20.31
CA ASP A 347 -8.29 -18.65 -21.58
C ASP A 347 -8.03 -17.13 -21.48
N LYS A 348 -7.37 -16.72 -20.39
CA LYS A 348 -7.06 -15.29 -20.12
C LYS A 348 -5.88 -15.09 -19.17
N TYR A 349 -5.36 -13.88 -19.19
CA TYR A 349 -4.40 -13.40 -18.20
C TYR A 349 -5.10 -12.99 -16.90
N ARG A 350 -4.46 -13.24 -15.77
CA ARG A 350 -4.94 -12.89 -14.42
C ARG A 350 -3.81 -12.21 -13.66
N GLU A 351 -4.14 -11.11 -12.98
CA GLU A 351 -3.22 -10.37 -12.11
C GLU A 351 -2.52 -11.29 -11.12
N ILE A 352 -1.20 -11.20 -11.04
CA ILE A 352 -0.36 -11.98 -10.12
C ILE A 352 0.58 -11.10 -9.29
N SER A 353 0.85 -9.90 -9.76
CA SER A 353 1.61 -8.88 -9.05
C SER A 353 1.11 -7.49 -9.43
N SER A 354 1.16 -6.57 -8.49
CA SER A 354 0.95 -5.15 -8.69
C SER A 354 2.16 -4.41 -8.13
N CYS A 355 2.87 -3.64 -8.95
CA CYS A 355 4.09 -2.91 -8.62
C CYS A 355 3.80 -1.41 -8.65
N SER A 356 3.85 -0.75 -7.50
CA SER A 356 3.45 0.64 -7.34
C SER A 356 4.57 1.54 -6.84
N ASN A 357 4.70 2.71 -7.46
CA ASN A 357 5.40 3.85 -6.89
C ASN A 357 4.37 4.74 -6.17
N CYS A 358 4.58 4.98 -4.88
CA CYS A 358 3.71 5.80 -4.05
C CYS A 358 4.21 7.25 -3.90
N GLY A 359 5.36 7.58 -4.49
CA GLY A 359 5.99 8.88 -4.32
C GLY A 359 6.21 9.20 -2.82
N ASP A 360 5.96 10.43 -2.44
CA ASP A 360 6.08 10.90 -1.05
C ASP A 360 4.80 10.71 -0.21
N PHE A 361 3.75 10.12 -0.79
CA PHE A 361 2.42 10.02 -0.18
C PHE A 361 2.39 9.27 1.14
N GLN A 362 3.00 8.08 1.16
CA GLN A 362 3.12 7.26 2.37
C GLN A 362 4.16 7.85 3.33
N ALA A 363 5.29 8.32 2.80
CA ALA A 363 6.35 8.96 3.58
C ALA A 363 5.82 10.18 4.33
N ARG A 364 4.93 10.98 3.74
CA ARG A 364 4.27 12.12 4.40
C ARG A 364 3.35 11.69 5.53
N ARG A 365 2.61 10.56 5.38
CA ARG A 365 1.74 10.02 6.44
C ARG A 365 2.53 9.53 7.64
N MET A 366 3.65 8.84 7.41
CA MET A 366 4.47 8.23 8.46
C MET A 366 5.71 9.06 8.83
N GLN A 367 5.88 10.28 8.26
CA GLN A 367 7.01 11.17 8.51
C GLN A 367 8.38 10.55 8.22
N ALA A 368 8.47 9.70 7.21
CA ALA A 368 9.71 9.10 6.76
C ALA A 368 10.50 10.07 5.87
N ARG A 369 11.71 10.41 6.28
CA ARG A 369 12.55 11.44 5.64
C ARG A 369 13.97 10.94 5.46
N TRP A 370 14.71 11.61 4.62
CA TRP A 370 16.15 11.44 4.48
C TRP A 370 16.85 12.80 4.54
N ARG A 371 18.10 12.82 4.90
CA ARG A 371 18.90 14.05 4.89
C ARG A 371 19.46 14.27 3.51
N ASN A 372 18.84 15.16 2.72
CA ASN A 372 19.32 15.47 1.38
C ASN A 372 20.73 16.07 1.46
N PRO A 373 21.76 15.46 0.84
CA PRO A 373 23.14 15.93 0.92
C PRO A 373 23.38 17.27 0.23
N GLU A 374 22.54 17.63 -0.77
CA GLU A 374 22.66 18.89 -1.50
C GLU A 374 22.09 20.08 -0.70
N THR A 375 20.94 19.87 -0.05
CA THR A 375 20.26 20.94 0.70
C THR A 375 20.63 20.93 2.19
N GLY A 376 21.15 19.83 2.70
CA GLY A 376 21.43 19.59 4.12
C GLY A 376 20.16 19.46 4.99
N LYS A 377 18.97 19.46 4.37
CA LYS A 377 17.68 19.45 5.07
C LYS A 377 17.03 18.07 5.01
N PRO A 378 16.20 17.72 6.01
CA PRO A 378 15.34 16.55 5.93
C PRO A 378 14.25 16.76 4.86
N GLU A 379 14.16 15.82 3.91
CA GLU A 379 13.15 15.76 2.85
C GLU A 379 12.46 14.40 2.89
N LEU A 380 11.24 14.28 2.34
CA LEU A 380 10.52 13.03 2.31
C LEU A 380 11.20 12.04 1.34
N VAL A 381 11.26 10.78 1.74
CA VAL A 381 11.64 9.69 0.84
C VAL A 381 10.47 9.33 -0.08
N HIS A 382 10.74 8.59 -1.16
CA HIS A 382 9.72 7.90 -1.94
C HIS A 382 9.67 6.42 -1.55
N THR A 383 8.47 5.85 -1.58
CA THR A 383 8.21 4.46 -1.25
C THR A 383 7.65 3.72 -2.45
N LEU A 384 8.08 2.48 -2.62
CA LEU A 384 7.60 1.58 -3.66
C LEU A 384 7.31 0.21 -3.05
N ASN A 385 6.31 -0.46 -3.57
CA ASN A 385 5.98 -1.82 -3.20
C ASN A 385 5.57 -2.65 -4.41
N GLY A 386 5.73 -3.96 -4.32
CA GLY A 386 5.26 -4.88 -5.34
C GLY A 386 5.33 -6.32 -4.89
N SER A 387 4.39 -7.12 -5.37
CA SER A 387 4.42 -8.56 -5.08
C SER A 387 5.50 -9.26 -5.90
N GLY A 388 6.28 -10.07 -5.25
CA GLY A 388 7.33 -10.83 -5.90
C GLY A 388 7.27 -12.35 -5.69
N LEU A 389 6.11 -13.04 -5.75
CA LEU A 389 4.74 -12.78 -6.21
C LEU A 389 3.68 -13.18 -5.16
N ALA A 390 2.38 -13.17 -5.55
CA ALA A 390 1.30 -13.84 -4.81
C ALA A 390 1.46 -15.36 -4.95
N VAL A 391 1.84 -16.05 -3.87
CA VAL A 391 2.25 -17.46 -3.90
C VAL A 391 1.10 -18.39 -4.34
N GLY A 392 -0.11 -18.15 -3.83
CA GLY A 392 -1.28 -18.94 -4.18
C GLY A 392 -1.66 -18.84 -5.66
N ARG A 393 -1.65 -17.61 -6.25
CA ARG A 393 -1.91 -17.43 -7.70
C ARG A 393 -0.79 -18.02 -8.55
N THR A 394 0.46 -17.95 -8.10
CA THR A 394 1.57 -18.59 -8.79
C THR A 394 1.41 -20.11 -8.77
N LEU A 395 0.95 -20.69 -7.64
CA LEU A 395 0.61 -22.11 -7.58
C LEU A 395 -0.47 -22.46 -8.58
N VAL A 396 -1.55 -21.68 -8.67
CA VAL A 396 -2.62 -21.89 -9.68
C VAL A 396 -2.04 -21.89 -11.10
N ALA A 397 -1.21 -20.90 -11.41
CA ALA A 397 -0.58 -20.79 -12.74
C ALA A 397 0.32 -22.00 -13.04
N VAL A 398 1.12 -22.46 -12.07
CA VAL A 398 1.96 -23.66 -12.24
C VAL A 398 1.11 -24.90 -12.44
N LEU A 399 0.10 -25.14 -11.60
CA LEU A 399 -0.77 -26.31 -11.74
C LEU A 399 -1.41 -26.38 -13.13
N GLU A 400 -1.92 -25.25 -13.62
CA GLU A 400 -2.65 -25.24 -14.89
C GLU A 400 -1.74 -25.21 -16.13
N ASN A 401 -0.58 -24.53 -16.11
CA ASN A 401 0.34 -24.50 -17.24
C ASN A 401 1.21 -25.76 -17.35
N TYR A 402 1.44 -26.48 -16.25
CA TYR A 402 2.31 -27.65 -16.20
C TYR A 402 1.55 -28.98 -16.10
N GLN A 403 0.21 -28.95 -16.22
CA GLN A 403 -0.61 -30.17 -16.22
C GLN A 403 -0.32 -31.06 -17.43
N GLN A 404 -0.45 -32.37 -17.23
CA GLN A 404 -0.31 -33.38 -18.25
C GLN A 404 -1.67 -34.05 -18.52
N ALA A 405 -1.77 -34.78 -19.62
CA ALA A 405 -3.01 -35.46 -20.07
C ALA A 405 -3.62 -36.40 -19.02
N ASP A 406 -2.80 -37.03 -18.18
CA ASP A 406 -3.22 -37.90 -17.09
C ASP A 406 -3.59 -37.15 -15.81
N GLY A 407 -3.46 -35.79 -15.80
CA GLY A 407 -3.73 -34.90 -14.68
C GLY A 407 -2.59 -34.81 -13.69
N SER A 408 -1.44 -35.43 -13.95
CA SER A 408 -0.22 -35.16 -13.20
C SER A 408 0.34 -33.77 -13.55
N ILE A 409 1.23 -33.25 -12.69
CA ILE A 409 1.82 -31.90 -12.84
C ILE A 409 3.33 -32.06 -12.95
N ARG A 410 3.92 -31.62 -14.04
CA ARG A 410 5.36 -31.50 -14.17
C ARG A 410 5.87 -30.36 -13.29
N VAL A 411 6.88 -30.61 -12.47
CA VAL A 411 7.49 -29.58 -11.62
C VAL A 411 8.39 -28.70 -12.49
N PRO A 412 8.20 -27.36 -12.47
CA PRO A 412 9.12 -26.43 -13.13
C PRO A 412 10.57 -26.69 -12.75
N GLU A 413 11.48 -26.60 -13.71
CA GLU A 413 12.90 -26.95 -13.53
C GLU A 413 13.53 -26.23 -12.32
N VAL A 414 13.26 -24.93 -12.21
CA VAL A 414 13.78 -24.07 -11.15
C VAL A 414 13.31 -24.49 -9.75
N LEU A 415 12.19 -25.19 -9.64
CA LEU A 415 11.60 -25.64 -8.36
C LEU A 415 12.07 -27.03 -7.93
N LYS A 416 12.68 -27.83 -8.82
CA LYS A 416 13.12 -29.20 -8.49
C LYS A 416 14.03 -29.28 -7.25
N PRO A 417 14.99 -28.36 -7.03
CA PRO A 417 15.80 -28.38 -5.80
C PRO A 417 14.96 -28.22 -4.52
N TRP A 418 13.93 -27.37 -4.57
CA TRP A 418 13.03 -27.10 -3.46
C TRP A 418 12.01 -28.23 -3.23
N MET A 419 11.77 -29.00 -4.28
CA MET A 419 10.93 -30.21 -4.25
C MET A 419 11.70 -31.50 -3.94
N GLY A 420 13.01 -31.40 -3.63
CA GLY A 420 13.87 -32.55 -3.34
C GLY A 420 14.08 -33.45 -4.53
N GLY A 421 14.16 -32.89 -5.74
CA GLY A 421 14.40 -33.59 -6.99
C GLY A 421 13.14 -34.25 -7.58
N ILE A 422 11.95 -34.03 -7.03
CA ILE A 422 10.70 -34.51 -7.63
C ILE A 422 10.45 -33.77 -8.94
N GLU A 423 10.21 -34.52 -10.01
CA GLU A 423 10.00 -34.00 -11.37
C GLU A 423 8.52 -33.93 -11.77
N VAL A 424 7.72 -34.82 -11.21
CA VAL A 424 6.27 -34.95 -11.48
C VAL A 424 5.55 -35.23 -10.17
N ILE A 425 4.41 -34.59 -9.97
CA ILE A 425 3.45 -34.87 -8.88
C ILE A 425 2.13 -35.31 -9.48
N GLY A 426 1.55 -36.42 -8.96
CA GLY A 426 0.33 -37.01 -9.51
C GLY A 426 0.36 -38.52 -9.53
#